data_c4627736866b27a1b6686bfed1530820
#
_entry.id   c4627736866b27a1b6686bfed1530820
#
_cell.length_a   1.000
_cell.length_b   1.000
_cell.length_c   1.000
_cell.angle_alpha   90.00
_cell.angle_beta   90.00
_cell.angle_gamma   90.00
#
_symmetry.space_group_name_H-M   'P 1'
#
loop_
_entity.id
_entity.type
_entity.pdbx_description
1 polymer ?
#
loop_
_entity_poly.entity_id
_entity_poly.type
_entity_poly.pdbx_seq_one_letter_code
_entity_poly.pdbx_strand_id
1 'polypeptide(L)'
;MADVRIFVSCHKEFQVAKLPWLYPIHVGAGLTEQVIPGFLRDDAGENISARNRRYCELTGQYWAWKNVEADYYGFFHYRRYLYPDAGARRPYLIRTLPEKKALARLELDRLPELVSQYDLTAPIGENMHLSVREHYASAPFHNGKDLALTEQIIRELYPAYTPAMERYLSGSVCYFGNIFVMARPVFVDYCRWLFTILAEFDRRADVTGYGAQELRVDGYLAERLFGVYYTQRKAELRTLELPRVHFDGFGGTAAERRKTRLLYHLLPPGSALRARVKGLYSYGR
;
A
#
# COMPACT_ATOMS: atom_id res chain seq x y z
N MET A 1 -27.03 -0.52 5.56
CA MET A 1 -25.70 0.04 5.23
C MET A 1 -24.85 -1.09 4.68
N ALA A 2 -23.97 -0.81 3.73
CA ALA A 2 -23.02 -1.82 3.24
C ALA A 2 -22.08 -2.28 4.37
N ASP A 3 -21.70 -3.57 4.40
CA ASP A 3 -20.68 -4.10 5.30
C ASP A 3 -19.28 -3.71 4.76
N VAL A 4 -18.74 -2.64 5.32
CA VAL A 4 -17.39 -2.14 4.97
C VAL A 4 -16.40 -2.62 6.02
N ARG A 5 -15.39 -3.37 5.61
CA ARG A 5 -14.31 -3.84 6.50
C ARG A 5 -12.96 -3.34 6.01
N ILE A 6 -12.32 -2.52 6.84
CA ILE A 6 -11.00 -1.97 6.54
C ILE A 6 -9.98 -2.52 7.53
N PHE A 7 -8.96 -3.18 7.00
CA PHE A 7 -7.90 -3.82 7.77
C PHE A 7 -6.70 -2.89 7.87
N VAL A 8 -6.21 -2.67 9.09
CA VAL A 8 -5.00 -1.87 9.33
C VAL A 8 -3.84 -2.82 9.59
N SER A 9 -2.96 -2.94 8.59
CA SER A 9 -1.79 -3.83 8.66
C SER A 9 -0.78 -3.33 9.69
N CYS A 10 -0.50 -4.18 10.69
CA CYS A 10 0.43 -3.92 11.78
C CYS A 10 1.36 -5.12 11.94
N HIS A 11 2.68 -4.88 12.06
CA HIS A 11 3.68 -5.94 12.33
C HIS A 11 4.04 -6.05 13.82
N LYS A 12 3.48 -5.19 14.66
CA LYS A 12 3.58 -5.17 16.12
C LYS A 12 2.41 -4.34 16.67
N GLU A 13 2.31 -4.20 17.96
CA GLU A 13 1.29 -3.37 18.60
C GLU A 13 1.43 -1.89 18.21
N PHE A 14 0.35 -1.32 17.70
CA PHE A 14 0.19 0.10 17.40
C PHE A 14 -1.19 0.56 17.82
N GLN A 15 -1.32 1.85 18.13
CA GLN A 15 -2.63 2.44 18.35
C GLN A 15 -3.35 2.57 17.01
N VAL A 16 -4.55 2.01 16.94
CA VAL A 16 -5.47 2.13 15.80
C VAL A 16 -6.75 2.79 16.31
N ALA A 17 -7.42 3.59 15.47
CA ALA A 17 -8.69 4.19 15.84
C ALA A 17 -9.75 3.10 16.08
N LYS A 18 -10.52 3.23 17.15
CA LYS A 18 -11.58 2.28 17.52
C LYS A 18 -12.86 2.64 16.78
N LEU A 19 -13.06 2.05 15.62
CA LEU A 19 -14.24 2.21 14.80
C LEU A 19 -14.80 0.82 14.43
N PRO A 20 -16.12 0.64 14.34
CA PRO A 20 -16.74 -0.69 14.17
C PRO A 20 -16.39 -1.39 12.85
N TRP A 21 -15.90 -0.66 11.87
CA TRP A 21 -15.53 -1.12 10.53
C TRP A 21 -14.00 -1.12 10.30
N LEU A 22 -13.19 -0.76 11.32
CA LEU A 22 -11.73 -0.66 11.22
C LEU A 22 -11.08 -1.73 12.10
N TYR A 23 -10.40 -2.68 11.48
CA TYR A 23 -9.87 -3.88 12.12
C TYR A 23 -8.34 -3.88 12.09
N PRO A 24 -7.65 -3.73 13.23
CA PRO A 24 -6.21 -3.97 13.26
C PRO A 24 -5.92 -5.46 12.99
N ILE A 25 -4.99 -5.73 12.09
CA ILE A 25 -4.55 -7.08 11.75
C ILE A 25 -3.04 -7.21 11.94
N HIS A 26 -2.62 -8.23 12.72
CA HIS A 26 -1.23 -8.60 12.87
C HIS A 26 -0.80 -9.40 11.63
N VAL A 27 -0.02 -8.77 10.75
CA VAL A 27 0.50 -9.40 9.54
C VAL A 27 1.81 -10.12 9.84
N GLY A 28 1.97 -11.34 9.31
CA GLY A 28 3.08 -12.24 9.65
C GLY A 28 2.93 -12.89 11.02
N ALA A 29 1.71 -13.00 11.53
CA ALA A 29 1.42 -13.62 12.83
C ALA A 29 1.93 -15.08 12.93
N GLY A 30 1.99 -15.80 11.79
CA GLY A 30 2.55 -17.16 11.73
C GLY A 30 4.08 -17.24 11.89
N LEU A 31 4.79 -16.11 11.97
CA LEU A 31 6.22 -16.04 12.22
C LEU A 31 6.59 -15.77 13.69
N THR A 32 5.61 -15.63 14.57
CA THR A 32 5.79 -15.27 15.97
C THR A 32 4.69 -15.86 16.85
N GLU A 33 5.03 -16.18 18.09
CA GLU A 33 4.05 -16.57 19.11
C GLU A 33 3.37 -15.37 19.77
N GLN A 34 3.79 -14.14 19.45
CA GLN A 34 3.23 -12.94 20.05
C GLN A 34 1.76 -12.78 19.67
N VAL A 35 0.89 -12.71 20.66
CA VAL A 35 -0.52 -12.33 20.51
C VAL A 35 -0.69 -10.87 20.89
N ILE A 36 -1.23 -10.08 20.00
CA ILE A 36 -1.56 -8.67 20.26
C ILE A 36 -3.04 -8.58 20.62
N PRO A 37 -3.40 -8.20 21.85
CA PRO A 37 -4.79 -8.14 22.27
C PRO A 37 -5.65 -7.22 21.37
N GLY A 38 -6.78 -7.73 20.93
CA GLY A 38 -7.71 -6.97 20.08
C GLY A 38 -7.33 -6.86 18.60
N PHE A 39 -6.25 -7.52 18.16
CA PHE A 39 -5.87 -7.60 16.76
C PHE A 39 -6.34 -8.93 16.15
N LEU A 40 -6.81 -8.87 14.91
CA LEU A 40 -6.94 -10.06 14.09
C LEU A 40 -5.55 -10.63 13.78
N ARG A 41 -5.50 -11.92 13.45
CA ARG A 41 -4.27 -12.61 13.04
C ARG A 41 -4.43 -13.11 11.63
N ASP A 42 -3.41 -12.93 10.81
CA ASP A 42 -3.42 -13.36 9.40
C ASP A 42 -2.99 -14.83 9.20
N ASP A 43 -2.82 -15.60 10.29
CA ASP A 43 -2.40 -17.00 10.29
C ASP A 43 -3.53 -18.00 10.56
N ALA A 44 -4.78 -17.52 10.73
CA ALA A 44 -5.94 -18.38 10.92
C ALA A 44 -6.58 -18.75 9.56
N GLY A 45 -7.11 -19.96 9.44
CA GLY A 45 -7.75 -20.42 8.19
C GLY A 45 -6.80 -20.51 7.00
N GLU A 46 -7.31 -20.27 5.78
CA GLU A 46 -6.47 -20.27 4.57
C GLU A 46 -5.58 -19.01 4.53
N ASN A 47 -4.26 -19.17 4.59
CA ASN A 47 -3.34 -18.05 4.75
C ASN A 47 -1.96 -18.28 4.10
N ILE A 48 -1.22 -17.19 3.99
CA ILE A 48 0.20 -17.16 3.60
C ILE A 48 1.05 -16.40 4.62
N SER A 49 0.65 -16.37 5.89
CA SER A 49 1.27 -15.58 6.95
C SER A 49 2.77 -15.85 7.11
N ALA A 50 3.21 -17.11 6.97
CA ALA A 50 4.62 -17.51 7.02
C ALA A 50 5.47 -16.87 5.90
N ARG A 51 4.86 -16.35 4.82
CA ARG A 51 5.53 -15.68 3.69
C ARG A 51 5.69 -14.17 3.90
N ASN A 52 5.33 -13.64 5.07
CA ASN A 52 5.29 -12.20 5.34
C ASN A 52 6.63 -11.48 5.09
N ARG A 53 7.78 -12.16 5.22
CA ARG A 53 9.09 -11.56 4.91
C ARG A 53 9.18 -11.05 3.47
N ARG A 54 8.45 -11.68 2.54
CA ARG A 54 8.40 -11.30 1.12
C ARG A 54 7.14 -10.49 0.81
N TYR A 55 5.99 -10.98 1.26
CA TYR A 55 4.67 -10.45 0.93
C TYR A 55 4.26 -9.24 1.78
N CYS A 56 4.92 -8.97 2.90
CA CYS A 56 4.64 -7.85 3.79
C CYS A 56 3.15 -7.80 4.18
N GLU A 57 2.49 -6.65 4.02
CA GLU A 57 1.07 -6.42 4.30
C GLU A 57 0.11 -7.25 3.44
N LEU A 58 0.58 -7.80 2.34
CA LEU A 58 -0.24 -8.64 1.45
C LEU A 58 -0.68 -9.94 2.11
N THR A 59 0.01 -10.41 3.16
CA THR A 59 -0.43 -11.60 3.90
C THR A 59 -1.78 -11.36 4.57
N GLY A 60 -2.01 -10.16 5.11
CA GLY A 60 -3.31 -9.76 5.63
C GLY A 60 -4.37 -9.57 4.53
N GLN A 61 -3.97 -9.08 3.35
CA GLN A 61 -4.85 -8.95 2.19
C GLN A 61 -5.29 -10.33 1.68
N TYR A 62 -4.36 -11.29 1.56
CA TYR A 62 -4.65 -12.68 1.19
C TYR A 62 -5.60 -13.32 2.19
N TRP A 63 -5.29 -13.17 3.49
CA TRP A 63 -6.12 -13.71 4.56
C TRP A 63 -7.55 -13.19 4.50
N ALA A 64 -7.73 -11.88 4.32
CA ALA A 64 -9.06 -11.28 4.20
C ALA A 64 -9.82 -11.79 2.97
N TRP A 65 -9.14 -11.95 1.83
CA TRP A 65 -9.73 -12.52 0.61
C TRP A 65 -10.27 -13.93 0.83
N LYS A 66 -9.59 -14.75 1.63
CA LYS A 66 -9.91 -16.16 1.82
C LYS A 66 -10.87 -16.44 2.96
N ASN A 67 -10.91 -15.58 3.98
CA ASN A 67 -11.58 -15.91 5.25
C ASN A 67 -12.65 -14.88 5.66
N VAL A 68 -12.83 -13.78 4.93
CA VAL A 68 -13.76 -12.73 5.31
C VAL A 68 -14.82 -12.54 4.25
N GLU A 69 -16.07 -12.39 4.69
CA GLU A 69 -17.17 -11.95 3.83
C GLU A 69 -17.57 -10.52 4.20
N ALA A 70 -17.54 -9.62 3.23
CA ALA A 70 -17.96 -8.23 3.36
C ALA A 70 -18.41 -7.68 2.00
N ASP A 71 -19.12 -6.55 1.98
CA ASP A 71 -19.48 -5.87 0.74
C ASP A 71 -18.30 -5.05 0.19
N TYR A 72 -17.46 -4.50 1.09
CA TYR A 72 -16.28 -3.71 0.76
C TYR A 72 -15.09 -4.14 1.61
N TYR A 73 -13.93 -4.22 0.97
CA TYR A 73 -12.65 -4.55 1.60
C TYR A 73 -11.70 -3.38 1.45
N GLY A 74 -11.15 -2.91 2.57
CA GLY A 74 -10.14 -1.86 2.57
C GLY A 74 -8.86 -2.29 3.28
N PHE A 75 -7.73 -1.71 2.87
CA PHE A 75 -6.44 -1.97 3.50
C PHE A 75 -5.73 -0.65 3.77
N PHE A 76 -5.35 -0.46 5.02
CA PHE A 76 -4.54 0.65 5.49
C PHE A 76 -3.27 0.11 6.15
N HIS A 77 -2.33 1.00 6.37
CA HIS A 77 -1.14 0.71 7.15
C HIS A 77 -1.21 1.50 8.46
N TYR A 78 -0.65 0.99 9.56
CA TYR A 78 -0.70 1.65 10.88
C TYR A 78 -0.23 3.12 10.88
N ARG A 79 0.51 3.56 9.88
CA ARG A 79 0.96 4.95 9.70
C ARG A 79 0.39 5.65 8.47
N ARG A 80 -0.48 4.99 7.70
CA ARG A 80 -0.99 5.52 6.44
C ARG A 80 -2.45 5.15 6.27
N TYR A 81 -3.29 6.15 6.10
CA TYR A 81 -4.74 6.00 5.96
C TYR A 81 -5.23 6.80 4.76
N LEU A 82 -6.30 6.39 4.11
CA LEU A 82 -7.03 7.29 3.21
C LEU A 82 -7.78 8.32 4.06
N TYR A 83 -7.74 9.56 3.63
CA TYR A 83 -8.45 10.67 4.30
C TYR A 83 -9.68 11.04 3.49
N PRO A 84 -10.88 11.14 4.09
CA PRO A 84 -12.15 11.29 3.38
C PRO A 84 -12.38 12.72 2.87
N ASP A 85 -11.48 13.23 2.05
CA ASP A 85 -11.56 14.52 1.37
C ASP A 85 -11.53 14.31 -0.15
N ALA A 86 -12.72 14.13 -0.74
CA ALA A 86 -12.89 13.93 -2.18
C ALA A 86 -12.51 15.17 -3.02
N GLY A 87 -12.41 16.35 -2.40
CA GLY A 87 -11.97 17.59 -3.06
C GLY A 87 -10.46 17.81 -3.04
N ALA A 88 -9.71 16.96 -2.33
CA ALA A 88 -8.26 17.12 -2.21
C ALA A 88 -7.56 16.92 -3.55
N ARG A 89 -6.58 17.78 -3.82
CA ARG A 89 -5.70 17.66 -4.99
C ARG A 89 -4.28 17.21 -4.64
N ARG A 90 -3.95 17.17 -3.35
CA ARG A 90 -2.62 16.77 -2.87
C ARG A 90 -2.63 15.28 -2.58
N PRO A 91 -1.63 14.52 -3.05
CA PRO A 91 -1.61 13.07 -2.89
C PRO A 91 -1.48 12.61 -1.44
N TYR A 92 -0.91 13.45 -0.56
CA TYR A 92 -0.80 13.10 0.85
C TYR A 92 -0.72 14.29 1.78
N LEU A 93 -1.11 14.04 3.04
CA LEU A 93 -1.02 14.94 4.18
C LEU A 93 -0.09 14.32 5.22
N ILE A 94 0.84 15.12 5.76
CA ILE A 94 1.73 14.65 6.82
C ILE A 94 1.24 15.16 8.17
N ARG A 95 1.17 14.25 9.13
CA ARG A 95 0.82 14.54 10.52
C ARG A 95 1.98 14.15 11.43
N THR A 96 2.57 15.14 12.08
CA THR A 96 3.65 15.00 13.06
C THR A 96 3.13 15.21 14.49
N LEU A 97 1.98 14.61 14.80
CA LEU A 97 1.33 14.69 16.09
C LEU A 97 1.55 13.39 16.89
N PRO A 98 1.43 13.42 18.23
CA PRO A 98 1.31 12.18 18.99
C PRO A 98 0.16 11.31 18.47
N GLU A 99 0.35 9.99 18.50
CA GLU A 99 -0.55 9.00 17.90
C GLU A 99 -2.03 9.24 18.20
N LYS A 100 -2.38 9.33 19.47
CA LYS A 100 -3.77 9.54 19.90
C LYS A 100 -4.40 10.82 19.30
N LYS A 101 -3.63 11.92 19.25
CA LYS A 101 -4.11 13.18 18.66
C LYS A 101 -4.17 13.12 17.13
N ALA A 102 -3.27 12.36 16.52
CA ALA A 102 -3.24 12.18 15.08
C ALA A 102 -4.43 11.34 14.59
N LEU A 103 -4.71 10.23 15.27
CA LEU A 103 -5.85 9.35 14.97
C LEU A 103 -7.19 10.05 15.16
N ALA A 104 -7.35 10.86 16.24
CA ALA A 104 -8.57 11.61 16.49
C ALA A 104 -8.89 12.68 15.42
N ARG A 105 -7.92 13.07 14.59
CA ARG A 105 -8.08 14.05 13.51
C ARG A 105 -8.27 13.43 12.13
N LEU A 106 -8.43 12.11 12.06
CA LEU A 106 -8.65 11.44 10.77
C LEU A 106 -10.05 11.63 10.20
N GLU A 107 -11.03 12.01 11.05
CA GLU A 107 -12.43 12.24 10.63
C GLU A 107 -12.99 11.09 9.78
N LEU A 108 -12.66 9.85 10.17
CA LEU A 108 -12.96 8.66 9.39
C LEU A 108 -14.43 8.24 9.41
N ASP A 109 -15.26 8.84 10.26
CA ASP A 109 -16.65 8.39 10.49
C ASP A 109 -17.49 8.35 9.21
N ARG A 110 -17.21 9.23 8.25
CA ARG A 110 -17.89 9.28 6.95
C ARG A 110 -17.27 8.40 5.87
N LEU A 111 -16.15 7.77 6.16
CA LEU A 111 -15.42 7.00 5.14
C LEU A 111 -16.24 5.83 4.59
N PRO A 112 -16.94 5.01 5.40
CA PRO A 112 -17.74 3.90 4.86
C PRO A 112 -18.85 4.37 3.91
N GLU A 113 -19.56 5.43 4.26
CA GLU A 113 -20.61 6.00 3.40
C GLU A 113 -20.03 6.54 2.08
N LEU A 114 -18.88 7.21 2.14
CA LEU A 114 -18.23 7.75 0.97
C LEU A 114 -17.74 6.65 0.03
N VAL A 115 -17.00 5.67 0.55
CA VAL A 115 -16.39 4.62 -0.29
C VAL A 115 -17.41 3.64 -0.87
N SER A 116 -18.54 3.43 -0.20
CA SER A 116 -19.60 2.54 -0.69
C SER A 116 -20.36 3.08 -1.91
N GLN A 117 -20.10 4.32 -2.33
CA GLN A 117 -20.64 4.89 -3.56
C GLN A 117 -19.78 4.54 -4.80
N TYR A 118 -18.61 3.93 -4.60
CA TYR A 118 -17.63 3.65 -5.65
C TYR A 118 -17.25 2.18 -5.66
N ASP A 119 -16.83 1.69 -6.82
CA ASP A 119 -16.39 0.31 -6.97
C ASP A 119 -14.94 0.13 -6.51
N LEU A 120 -14.12 1.19 -6.65
CA LEU A 120 -12.73 1.23 -6.20
C LEU A 120 -12.35 2.64 -5.71
N THR A 121 -11.87 2.73 -4.48
CA THR A 121 -11.24 3.93 -3.92
C THR A 121 -9.74 3.71 -3.80
N ALA A 122 -8.96 4.54 -4.50
CA ALA A 122 -7.49 4.50 -4.53
C ALA A 122 -6.89 5.71 -3.79
N PRO A 123 -5.60 5.68 -3.43
CA PRO A 123 -4.89 6.92 -3.10
C PRO A 123 -4.73 7.79 -4.35
N ILE A 124 -4.71 9.10 -4.17
CA ILE A 124 -4.28 10.03 -5.23
C ILE A 124 -2.85 9.65 -5.63
N GLY A 125 -2.62 9.49 -6.94
CA GLY A 125 -1.32 9.12 -7.48
C GLY A 125 -0.27 10.21 -7.26
N GLU A 126 0.99 9.82 -7.06
CA GLU A 126 2.12 10.73 -6.86
C GLU A 126 2.98 10.80 -8.13
N ASN A 127 3.20 12.01 -8.65
CA ASN A 127 4.12 12.21 -9.78
C ASN A 127 5.58 12.15 -9.26
N MET A 128 6.32 11.15 -9.74
CA MET A 128 7.70 10.91 -9.34
C MET A 128 8.73 11.62 -10.23
N HIS A 129 8.28 12.27 -11.31
CA HIS A 129 9.14 12.94 -12.32
C HIS A 129 10.14 11.99 -13.03
N LEU A 130 9.98 10.69 -12.85
CA LEU A 130 10.63 9.59 -13.53
C LEU A 130 9.54 8.63 -13.99
N SER A 131 9.78 7.81 -14.99
CA SER A 131 8.85 6.72 -15.29
C SER A 131 8.74 5.79 -14.08
N VAL A 132 7.58 5.13 -13.93
CA VAL A 132 7.37 4.15 -12.85
C VAL A 132 8.47 3.06 -12.89
N ARG A 133 8.88 2.67 -14.09
CA ARG A 133 9.94 1.69 -14.33
C ARG A 133 11.30 2.20 -13.82
N GLU A 134 11.68 3.42 -14.18
CA GLU A 134 12.92 4.05 -13.69
C GLU A 134 12.88 4.29 -12.18
N HIS A 135 11.74 4.76 -11.66
CA HIS A 135 11.56 4.94 -10.23
C HIS A 135 11.73 3.63 -9.47
N TYR A 136 11.16 2.52 -9.97
CA TYR A 136 11.35 1.20 -9.36
C TYR A 136 12.82 0.79 -9.37
N ALA A 137 13.47 0.87 -10.53
CA ALA A 137 14.87 0.45 -10.69
C ALA A 137 15.87 1.28 -9.89
N SER A 138 15.55 2.56 -9.59
CA SER A 138 16.40 3.48 -8.82
C SER A 138 16.06 3.52 -7.32
N ALA A 139 14.95 2.91 -6.90
CA ALA A 139 14.54 2.93 -5.50
C ALA A 139 15.44 2.02 -4.64
N PRO A 140 15.77 2.40 -3.40
CA PRO A 140 16.55 1.56 -2.51
C PRO A 140 15.89 0.19 -2.32
N PHE A 141 16.69 -0.87 -2.32
CA PHE A 141 16.26 -2.25 -2.10
C PHE A 141 15.33 -2.84 -3.17
N HIS A 142 15.14 -2.15 -4.29
CA HIS A 142 14.40 -2.66 -5.45
C HIS A 142 15.40 -3.14 -6.51
N ASN A 143 15.00 -4.18 -7.23
CA ASN A 143 15.82 -4.71 -8.30
C ASN A 143 15.03 -4.67 -9.62
N GLY A 144 15.56 -3.97 -10.63
CA GLY A 144 14.88 -3.80 -11.92
C GLY A 144 14.57 -5.13 -12.63
N LYS A 145 15.39 -6.19 -12.38
CA LYS A 145 15.12 -7.52 -12.93
C LYS A 145 13.81 -8.12 -12.44
N ASP A 146 13.40 -7.82 -11.21
CA ASP A 146 12.17 -8.33 -10.63
C ASP A 146 10.94 -7.74 -11.31
N LEU A 147 10.96 -6.43 -11.57
CA LEU A 147 9.91 -5.78 -12.34
C LEU A 147 9.87 -6.30 -13.78
N ALA A 148 11.03 -6.46 -14.44
CA ALA A 148 11.09 -6.98 -15.80
C ALA A 148 10.53 -8.40 -15.92
N LEU A 149 10.83 -9.29 -14.94
CA LEU A 149 10.22 -10.62 -14.87
C LEU A 149 8.70 -10.54 -14.67
N THR A 150 8.25 -9.63 -13.79
CA THR A 150 6.81 -9.42 -13.55
C THR A 150 6.09 -8.91 -14.80
N GLU A 151 6.70 -8.02 -15.58
CA GLU A 151 6.19 -7.57 -16.88
C GLU A 151 6.06 -8.74 -17.88
N GLN A 152 7.05 -9.62 -17.91
CA GLN A 152 7.00 -10.83 -18.74
C GLN A 152 5.84 -11.74 -18.33
N ILE A 153 5.68 -12.00 -17.04
CA ILE A 153 4.57 -12.81 -16.49
C ILE A 153 3.21 -12.23 -16.88
N ILE A 154 3.05 -10.90 -16.79
CA ILE A 154 1.81 -10.26 -17.22
C ILE A 154 1.53 -10.49 -18.70
N ARG A 155 2.53 -10.35 -19.58
CA ARG A 155 2.36 -10.59 -21.02
C ARG A 155 1.96 -12.02 -21.32
N GLU A 156 2.49 -12.99 -20.57
CA GLU A 156 2.21 -14.40 -20.74
C GLU A 156 0.84 -14.82 -20.21
N LEU A 157 0.51 -14.42 -18.97
CA LEU A 157 -0.71 -14.88 -18.30
C LEU A 157 -1.93 -13.98 -18.54
N TYR A 158 -1.69 -12.69 -18.74
CA TYR A 158 -2.73 -11.67 -18.88
C TYR A 158 -2.45 -10.70 -20.03
N PRO A 159 -2.34 -11.17 -21.30
CA PRO A 159 -1.95 -10.34 -22.44
C PRO A 159 -2.85 -9.13 -22.64
N ALA A 160 -4.13 -9.19 -22.23
CA ALA A 160 -5.06 -8.07 -22.26
C ALA A 160 -4.65 -6.90 -21.35
N TYR A 161 -3.82 -7.12 -20.33
CA TYR A 161 -3.28 -6.08 -19.46
C TYR A 161 -2.02 -5.40 -20.03
N THR A 162 -1.40 -5.93 -21.09
CA THR A 162 -0.16 -5.40 -21.65
C THR A 162 -0.26 -3.90 -22.01
N PRO A 163 -1.31 -3.41 -22.71
CA PRO A 163 -1.39 -1.98 -23.03
C PRO A 163 -1.49 -1.07 -21.80
N ALA A 164 -2.21 -1.50 -20.76
CA ALA A 164 -2.33 -0.75 -19.52
C ALA A 164 -1.02 -0.79 -18.71
N MET A 165 -0.35 -1.93 -18.69
CA MET A 165 0.97 -2.09 -18.07
C MET A 165 1.99 -1.14 -18.70
N GLU A 166 2.12 -1.13 -20.03
CA GLU A 166 3.05 -0.24 -20.72
C GLU A 166 2.72 1.23 -20.46
N ARG A 167 1.45 1.61 -20.53
CA ARG A 167 1.01 2.98 -20.23
C ARG A 167 1.34 3.40 -18.81
N TYR A 168 1.11 2.53 -17.82
CA TYR A 168 1.39 2.83 -16.42
C TYR A 168 2.89 2.89 -16.14
N LEU A 169 3.65 1.89 -16.58
CA LEU A 169 5.07 1.79 -16.28
C LEU A 169 5.94 2.82 -17.02
N SER A 170 5.50 3.32 -18.18
CA SER A 170 6.14 4.43 -18.88
C SER A 170 5.69 5.81 -18.37
N GLY A 171 4.57 5.88 -17.66
CA GLY A 171 4.09 7.11 -17.00
C GLY A 171 4.89 7.44 -15.75
N SER A 172 4.64 8.62 -15.16
CA SER A 172 5.36 9.11 -13.98
C SER A 172 4.56 9.08 -12.67
N VAL A 173 3.30 8.63 -12.72
CA VAL A 173 2.41 8.63 -11.56
C VAL A 173 2.43 7.25 -10.89
N CYS A 174 2.84 7.22 -9.61
CA CYS A 174 2.87 6.01 -8.80
C CYS A 174 1.75 5.98 -7.76
N TYR A 175 1.25 4.79 -7.47
CA TYR A 175 0.35 4.52 -6.33
C TYR A 175 1.11 3.70 -5.29
N PHE A 176 1.14 4.16 -4.04
CA PHE A 176 1.98 3.57 -3.00
C PHE A 176 1.20 3.05 -1.81
N GLY A 177 1.76 2.03 -1.16
CA GLY A 177 1.40 1.56 0.17
C GLY A 177 0.40 0.42 0.19
N ASN A 178 0.03 -0.15 -0.95
CA ASN A 178 -1.00 -1.21 -1.04
C ASN A 178 -2.29 -0.82 -0.28
N ILE A 179 -2.70 0.47 -0.43
CA ILE A 179 -3.82 1.10 0.27
C ILE A 179 -4.95 1.34 -0.73
N PHE A 180 -6.12 0.84 -0.42
CA PHE A 180 -7.32 1.00 -1.24
C PHE A 180 -8.58 0.58 -0.45
N VAL A 181 -9.76 0.88 -1.00
CA VAL A 181 -11.04 0.24 -0.64
C VAL A 181 -11.71 -0.21 -1.93
N MET A 182 -12.14 -1.46 -1.99
CA MET A 182 -12.77 -2.06 -3.17
C MET A 182 -14.09 -2.73 -2.80
N ALA A 183 -15.09 -2.62 -3.67
CA ALA A 183 -16.26 -3.48 -3.63
C ALA A 183 -15.86 -4.95 -3.82
N ARG A 184 -16.60 -5.87 -3.18
CA ARG A 184 -16.28 -7.32 -3.17
C ARG A 184 -15.95 -7.89 -4.56
N PRO A 185 -16.73 -7.67 -5.63
CA PRO A 185 -16.40 -8.23 -6.95
C PRO A 185 -15.04 -7.77 -7.46
N VAL A 186 -14.72 -6.48 -7.29
CA VAL A 186 -13.45 -5.89 -7.72
C VAL A 186 -12.30 -6.41 -6.88
N PHE A 187 -12.49 -6.53 -5.56
CA PHE A 187 -11.48 -7.05 -4.65
C PHE A 187 -11.13 -8.51 -4.95
N VAL A 188 -12.13 -9.36 -5.16
CA VAL A 188 -11.92 -10.78 -5.48
C VAL A 188 -11.19 -10.94 -6.82
N ASP A 189 -11.58 -10.16 -7.84
CA ASP A 189 -10.93 -10.15 -9.15
C ASP A 189 -9.47 -9.68 -9.03
N TYR A 190 -9.24 -8.56 -8.32
CA TYR A 190 -7.90 -8.04 -8.05
C TYR A 190 -7.01 -9.05 -7.33
N CYS A 191 -7.50 -9.67 -6.26
CA CYS A 191 -6.73 -10.66 -5.51
C CYS A 191 -6.37 -11.87 -6.36
N ARG A 192 -7.32 -12.41 -7.14
CA ARG A 192 -7.04 -13.51 -8.05
C ARG A 192 -5.94 -13.14 -9.04
N TRP A 193 -6.04 -11.98 -9.68
CA TRP A 193 -5.06 -11.48 -10.62
C TRP A 193 -3.69 -11.25 -9.96
N LEU A 194 -3.66 -10.52 -8.86
CA LEU A 194 -2.42 -10.17 -8.13
C LEU A 194 -1.67 -11.41 -7.65
N PHE A 195 -2.35 -12.28 -6.90
CA PHE A 195 -1.70 -13.43 -6.29
C PHE A 195 -1.32 -14.52 -7.30
N THR A 196 -1.98 -14.60 -8.45
CA THR A 196 -1.53 -15.45 -9.56
C THR A 196 -0.20 -14.97 -10.12
N ILE A 197 -0.05 -13.66 -10.36
CA ILE A 197 1.20 -13.07 -10.86
C ILE A 197 2.32 -13.25 -9.83
N LEU A 198 2.07 -12.96 -8.56
CA LEU A 198 3.07 -13.08 -7.51
C LEU A 198 3.49 -14.54 -7.27
N ALA A 199 2.56 -15.51 -7.35
CA ALA A 199 2.90 -16.92 -7.25
C ALA A 199 3.80 -17.38 -8.40
N GLU A 200 3.54 -16.90 -9.62
CA GLU A 200 4.39 -17.21 -10.78
C GLU A 200 5.74 -16.49 -10.69
N PHE A 201 5.76 -15.27 -10.18
CA PHE A 201 7.01 -14.56 -9.85
C PHE A 201 7.85 -15.37 -8.85
N ASP A 202 7.24 -15.84 -7.75
CA ASP A 202 7.91 -16.68 -6.74
C ASP A 202 8.55 -17.94 -7.35
N ARG A 203 7.87 -18.55 -8.32
CA ARG A 203 8.33 -19.76 -8.98
C ARG A 203 9.54 -19.53 -9.87
N ARG A 204 9.66 -18.33 -10.48
CA ARG A 204 10.70 -18.01 -11.48
C ARG A 204 11.83 -17.15 -10.93
N ALA A 205 11.57 -16.34 -9.93
CA ALA A 205 12.52 -15.34 -9.45
C ALA A 205 13.69 -15.99 -8.70
N ASP A 206 14.89 -15.61 -9.06
CA ASP A 206 16.07 -15.87 -8.25
C ASP A 206 16.31 -14.70 -7.29
N VAL A 207 16.01 -14.94 -6.02
CA VAL A 207 16.22 -14.01 -4.90
C VAL A 207 17.41 -14.40 -4.03
N THR A 208 18.28 -15.30 -4.52
CA THR A 208 19.51 -15.69 -3.83
C THR A 208 20.38 -14.45 -3.59
N GLY A 209 20.85 -14.30 -2.36
CA GLY A 209 21.68 -13.15 -1.95
C GLY A 209 20.91 -11.88 -1.59
N TYR A 210 19.57 -11.88 -1.66
CA TYR A 210 18.79 -10.72 -1.22
C TYR A 210 18.90 -10.52 0.29
N GLY A 211 19.20 -9.29 0.71
CA GLY A 211 19.12 -8.87 2.10
C GLY A 211 17.66 -8.73 2.57
N ALA A 212 17.48 -8.56 3.88
CA ALA A 212 16.15 -8.53 4.51
C ALA A 212 15.19 -7.46 3.92
N GLN A 213 15.71 -6.33 3.42
CA GLN A 213 14.87 -5.30 2.78
C GLN A 213 14.56 -5.63 1.33
N GLU A 214 15.49 -6.23 0.60
CA GLU A 214 15.29 -6.67 -0.79
C GLU A 214 14.30 -7.84 -0.87
N LEU A 215 14.32 -8.73 0.13
CA LEU A 215 13.36 -9.85 0.24
C LEU A 215 11.89 -9.40 0.31
N ARG A 216 11.60 -8.13 0.57
CA ARG A 216 10.24 -7.58 0.55
C ARG A 216 9.70 -7.35 -0.86
N VAL A 217 10.30 -7.99 -1.85
CA VAL A 217 10.08 -7.80 -3.27
C VAL A 217 8.62 -7.90 -3.69
N ASP A 218 7.86 -8.88 -3.17
CA ASP A 218 6.45 -9.07 -3.51
C ASP A 218 5.59 -7.88 -3.06
N GLY A 219 5.87 -7.32 -1.87
CA GLY A 219 5.24 -6.10 -1.39
C GLY A 219 5.54 -4.88 -2.29
N TYR A 220 6.78 -4.76 -2.78
CA TYR A 220 7.17 -3.68 -3.70
C TYR A 220 6.56 -3.84 -5.09
N LEU A 221 6.51 -5.06 -5.62
CA LEU A 221 5.87 -5.36 -6.91
C LEU A 221 4.36 -5.12 -6.85
N ALA A 222 3.72 -5.48 -5.74
CA ALA A 222 2.27 -5.29 -5.57
C ALA A 222 1.83 -3.82 -5.70
N GLU A 223 2.63 -2.86 -5.22
CA GLU A 223 2.35 -1.43 -5.43
C GLU A 223 2.34 -1.06 -6.91
N ARG A 224 3.20 -1.68 -7.73
CA ARG A 224 3.24 -1.45 -9.18
C ARG A 224 2.13 -2.20 -9.88
N LEU A 225 1.86 -3.42 -9.46
CA LEU A 225 0.74 -4.22 -9.95
C LEU A 225 -0.60 -3.55 -9.68
N PHE A 226 -0.79 -2.94 -8.50
CA PHE A 226 -2.00 -2.14 -8.25
C PHE A 226 -2.18 -1.02 -9.29
N GLY A 227 -1.12 -0.30 -9.63
CA GLY A 227 -1.20 0.75 -10.66
C GLY A 227 -1.53 0.22 -12.05
N VAL A 228 -1.01 -0.96 -12.42
CA VAL A 228 -1.36 -1.64 -13.69
C VAL A 228 -2.84 -2.03 -13.69
N TYR A 229 -3.31 -2.70 -12.62
CA TYR A 229 -4.71 -3.11 -12.48
C TYR A 229 -5.64 -1.89 -12.53
N TYR A 230 -5.34 -0.85 -11.77
CA TYR A 230 -6.12 0.38 -11.73
C TYR A 230 -6.16 1.06 -13.11
N THR A 231 -5.04 1.13 -13.82
CA THR A 231 -4.97 1.71 -15.18
C THR A 231 -5.82 0.93 -16.18
N GLN A 232 -5.88 -0.40 -16.06
CA GLN A 232 -6.71 -1.26 -16.89
C GLN A 232 -8.20 -1.05 -16.61
N ARG A 233 -8.58 -0.98 -15.32
CA ARG A 233 -9.97 -1.10 -14.91
C ARG A 233 -10.68 0.23 -14.65
N LYS A 234 -9.96 1.34 -14.45
CA LYS A 234 -10.56 2.60 -14.02
C LYS A 234 -11.60 3.19 -14.97
N ALA A 235 -11.56 2.87 -16.26
CA ALA A 235 -12.55 3.34 -17.23
C ALA A 235 -13.88 2.58 -17.12
N GLU A 236 -13.89 1.39 -16.54
CA GLU A 236 -15.04 0.52 -16.40
C GLU A 236 -15.68 0.63 -15.00
N LEU A 237 -14.95 1.17 -14.04
CA LEU A 237 -15.33 1.25 -12.63
C LEU A 237 -15.65 2.68 -12.22
N ARG A 238 -16.59 2.83 -11.28
CA ARG A 238 -16.77 4.09 -10.55
C ARG A 238 -15.63 4.21 -9.56
N THR A 239 -14.69 5.12 -9.84
CA THR A 239 -13.48 5.27 -9.03
C THR A 239 -13.46 6.58 -8.26
N LEU A 240 -12.87 6.55 -7.07
CA LEU A 240 -12.58 7.72 -6.26
C LEU A 240 -11.10 7.72 -5.89
N GLU A 241 -10.45 8.87 -5.97
CA GLU A 241 -9.09 9.03 -5.45
C GLU A 241 -9.12 9.91 -4.20
N LEU A 242 -8.52 9.43 -3.10
CA LEU A 242 -8.44 10.14 -1.83
C LEU A 242 -6.98 10.39 -1.42
N PRO A 243 -6.67 11.50 -0.75
CA PRO A 243 -5.33 11.75 -0.23
C PRO A 243 -4.99 10.74 0.87
N ARG A 244 -3.71 10.40 0.98
CA ARG A 244 -3.19 9.60 2.10
C ARG A 244 -2.75 10.50 3.25
N VAL A 245 -3.08 10.14 4.46
CA VAL A 245 -2.42 10.70 5.65
C VAL A 245 -1.24 9.82 6.02
N HIS A 246 -0.08 10.46 6.20
CA HIS A 246 1.13 9.82 6.71
C HIS A 246 1.40 10.32 8.13
N PHE A 247 1.52 9.40 9.07
CA PHE A 247 1.93 9.70 10.44
C PHE A 247 3.44 9.52 10.58
N ASP A 248 4.18 10.59 10.42
CA ASP A 248 5.62 10.59 10.63
C ASP A 248 5.97 10.95 12.08
N GLY A 249 6.96 10.23 12.63
CA GLY A 249 7.31 10.34 14.05
C GLY A 249 6.33 9.62 14.99
N PHE A 250 5.53 8.71 14.47
CA PHE A 250 4.65 7.82 15.22
C PHE A 250 5.50 6.97 16.18
N GLY A 251 5.30 7.10 17.48
CA GLY A 251 6.16 6.50 18.52
C GLY A 251 7.43 7.31 18.86
N GLY A 252 7.73 8.41 18.15
CA GLY A 252 8.90 9.23 18.40
C GLY A 252 8.73 10.25 19.54
N THR A 253 9.85 10.83 19.98
CA THR A 253 9.89 11.90 21.00
C THR A 253 9.34 13.23 20.46
N ALA A 254 9.03 14.16 21.35
CA ALA A 254 8.62 15.51 20.96
C ALA A 254 9.71 16.26 20.16
N ALA A 255 10.99 16.02 20.48
CA ALA A 255 12.13 16.62 19.77
C ALA A 255 12.23 16.09 18.33
N GLU A 256 12.10 14.77 18.14
CA GLU A 256 12.09 14.14 16.80
C GLU A 256 10.93 14.65 15.94
N ARG A 257 9.73 14.77 16.52
CA ARG A 257 8.59 15.34 15.80
C ARG A 257 8.81 16.81 15.40
N ARG A 258 9.47 17.62 16.26
CA ARG A 258 9.83 19.02 15.94
C ARG A 258 10.84 19.07 14.80
N LYS A 259 11.87 18.23 14.84
CA LYS A 259 12.89 18.11 13.78
C LYS A 259 12.26 17.72 12.45
N THR A 260 11.39 16.71 12.45
CA THR A 260 10.67 16.25 11.26
C THR A 260 9.78 17.35 10.68
N ARG A 261 9.07 18.10 11.54
CA ARG A 261 8.23 19.22 11.09
C ARG A 261 9.05 20.32 10.44
N LEU A 262 10.19 20.69 11.03
CA LEU A 262 11.08 21.69 10.46
C LEU A 262 11.63 21.23 9.10
N LEU A 263 12.06 19.97 9.01
CA LEU A 263 12.53 19.38 7.74
C LEU A 263 11.45 19.45 6.66
N TYR A 264 10.19 19.15 6.97
CA TYR A 264 9.10 19.23 6.01
C TYR A 264 8.69 20.66 5.64
N HIS A 265 8.95 21.61 6.51
CA HIS A 265 8.75 23.01 6.19
C HIS A 265 9.82 23.51 5.21
N LEU A 266 11.08 23.14 5.41
CA LEU A 266 12.21 23.55 4.57
C LEU A 266 12.27 22.75 3.25
N LEU A 267 11.96 21.47 3.30
CA LEU A 267 11.99 20.53 2.19
C LEU A 267 10.65 19.78 2.11
N PRO A 268 9.59 20.42 1.61
CA PRO A 268 8.29 19.80 1.52
C PRO A 268 8.35 18.48 0.75
N PRO A 269 7.70 17.42 1.25
CA PRO A 269 7.58 16.16 0.51
C PRO A 269 6.95 16.40 -0.87
N GLY A 270 7.50 15.73 -1.90
CA GLY A 270 7.08 15.92 -3.30
C GLY A 270 7.66 17.18 -3.97
N SER A 271 8.40 18.05 -3.27
CA SER A 271 9.04 19.19 -3.90
C SER A 271 10.27 18.80 -4.74
N ALA A 272 10.49 19.50 -5.86
CA ALA A 272 11.67 19.30 -6.71
C ALA A 272 12.98 19.50 -5.93
N LEU A 273 13.00 20.45 -4.98
CA LEU A 273 14.16 20.68 -4.12
C LEU A 273 14.48 19.45 -3.26
N ARG A 274 13.46 18.82 -2.66
CA ARG A 274 13.66 17.59 -1.88
C ARG A 274 14.13 16.43 -2.75
N ALA A 275 13.60 16.30 -3.97
CA ALA A 275 14.04 15.28 -4.92
C ALA A 275 15.53 15.47 -5.28
N ARG A 276 15.96 16.70 -5.57
CA ARG A 276 17.37 17.04 -5.82
C ARG A 276 18.28 16.73 -4.64
N VAL A 277 17.88 17.12 -3.42
CA VAL A 277 18.65 16.84 -2.19
C VAL A 277 18.74 15.33 -1.96
N LYS A 278 17.67 14.57 -2.12
CA LYS A 278 17.72 13.10 -2.03
C LYS A 278 18.64 12.48 -3.08
N GLY A 279 18.60 12.97 -4.32
CA GLY A 279 19.50 12.51 -5.39
C GLY A 279 20.97 12.69 -5.03
N LEU A 280 21.36 13.82 -4.43
CA LEU A 280 22.74 14.06 -3.98
C LEU A 280 23.21 13.07 -2.90
N TYR A 281 22.31 12.58 -2.04
CA TYR A 281 22.65 11.58 -1.01
C TYR A 281 22.63 10.13 -1.52
N SER A 282 21.96 9.84 -2.63
CA SER A 282 21.93 8.49 -3.23
C SER A 282 23.11 8.20 -4.15
N TYR A 283 23.82 9.21 -4.62
CA TYR A 283 25.04 9.05 -5.44
C TYR A 283 26.33 8.84 -4.63
N GLY A 284 26.22 8.78 -3.30
CA GLY A 284 27.37 8.64 -2.39
C GLY A 284 27.42 7.31 -1.63
N ARG A 285 26.75 6.26 -2.15
CA ARG A 285 26.86 4.90 -1.61
C ARG A 285 27.09 3.89 -2.70
#